data_e24e8ed68659a1e1a89b23a428e89023
#
_entry.id   e24e8ed68659a1e1a89b23a428e89023
#
_cell.length_a   1.000
_cell.length_b   1.000
_cell.length_c   1.000
_cell.angle_alpha   90.00
_cell.angle_beta   90.00
_cell.angle_gamma   90.00
#
_symmetry.space_group_name_H-M   'P 1'
#
loop_
_entity.id
_entity.type
_entity.pdbx_description
1 polymer ?
#
loop_
_entity_poly.entity_id
_entity_poly.type
_entity_poly.pdbx_seq_one_letter_code
_entity_poly.pdbx_strand_id
1 'polypeptide(L)' 'LTLSRDYRLRLSELCYRIKLRREVKLEERVWMNKLCEHNKHAKGLVETLLCPDFIGEE' A
#
# COMPACT_ATOMS: atom_id res chain seq x y z
N LEU A 1 -5.19 -16.47 2.68
CA LEU A 1 -6.11 -15.70 1.89
C LEU A 1 -5.39 -14.70 1.04
N THR A 2 -5.76 -14.65 -0.22
CA THR A 2 -5.16 -13.68 -1.11
C THR A 2 -6.08 -12.48 -1.21
N LEU A 3 -5.50 -11.36 -1.60
CA LEU A 3 -6.29 -10.15 -1.79
C LEU A 3 -7.13 -10.27 -3.02
N SER A 4 -8.31 -9.69 -2.99
CA SER A 4 -9.14 -9.65 -4.17
C SER A 4 -8.51 -8.68 -5.15
N ARG A 5 -8.89 -8.79 -6.38
CA ARG A 5 -8.36 -7.94 -7.42
C ARG A 5 -8.68 -6.48 -7.15
N ASP A 6 -9.90 -6.21 -6.71
CA ASP A 6 -10.32 -4.83 -6.43
C ASP A 6 -9.51 -4.24 -5.30
N TYR A 7 -9.25 -5.01 -4.27
CA TYR A 7 -8.46 -4.54 -3.16
C TYR A 7 -7.04 -4.25 -3.59
N ARG A 8 -6.48 -5.11 -4.43
CA ARG A 8 -5.12 -4.91 -4.90
C ARG A 8 -5.01 -3.64 -5.72
N LEU A 9 -5.98 -3.40 -6.60
CA LEU A 9 -5.96 -2.22 -7.43
C LEU A 9 -6.10 -0.96 -6.58
N ARG A 10 -7.00 -0.99 -5.61
CA ARG A 10 -7.19 0.15 -4.75
C ARG A 10 -5.94 0.43 -3.92
N LEU A 11 -5.34 -0.62 -3.41
CA LEU A 11 -4.14 -0.48 -2.60
C LEU A 11 -3.01 0.08 -3.44
N SER A 12 -2.85 -0.39 -4.66
CA SER A 12 -1.82 0.10 -5.56
C SER A 12 -2.03 1.58 -5.85
N GLU A 13 -3.27 1.98 -6.07
CA GLU A 13 -3.57 3.36 -6.36
C GLU A 13 -3.22 4.26 -5.18
N LEU A 14 -3.56 3.83 -3.97
CA LEU A 14 -3.24 4.60 -2.79
C LEU A 14 -1.74 4.73 -2.58
N CYS A 15 -1.03 3.63 -2.80
CA CYS A 15 0.42 3.65 -2.67
C CYS A 15 1.04 4.59 -3.69
N TYR A 16 0.50 4.59 -4.89
CA TYR A 16 1.01 5.44 -5.95
C TYR A 16 0.81 6.90 -5.58
N ARG A 17 -0.35 7.24 -5.01
CA ARG A 17 -0.61 8.60 -4.58
C ARG A 17 0.36 9.02 -3.48
N ILE A 18 0.61 8.15 -2.53
CA ILE A 18 1.54 8.45 -1.47
C ILE A 18 2.94 8.66 -2.04
N LYS A 19 3.32 7.82 -2.98
CA LYS A 19 4.62 7.89 -3.58
C LYS A 19 4.83 9.20 -4.32
N LEU A 20 3.77 9.71 -4.97
CA LEU A 20 3.83 10.96 -5.68
C LEU A 20 3.51 12.14 -4.78
N ARG A 21 3.34 11.87 -3.50
CA ARG A 21 3.01 12.89 -2.52
C ARG A 21 1.71 13.59 -2.80
N ARG A 22 0.76 12.83 -3.34
CA ARG A 22 -0.54 13.37 -3.57
C ARG A 22 -1.36 13.21 -2.31
N GLU A 23 -2.44 13.94 -2.23
CA GLU A 23 -3.28 13.93 -1.06
C GLU A 23 -4.01 12.61 -0.92
N VAL A 24 -3.99 12.03 0.26
CA VAL A 24 -4.71 10.79 0.55
C VAL A 24 -5.53 11.06 1.80
N LYS A 25 -6.79 10.74 1.75
CA LYS A 25 -7.68 10.99 2.88
C LYS A 25 -7.33 10.09 4.05
N LEU A 26 -7.64 10.57 5.23
CA LEU A 26 -7.37 9.81 6.43
C LEU A 26 -8.09 8.48 6.41
N GLU A 27 -9.32 8.46 5.91
CA GLU A 27 -10.08 7.23 5.82
C GLU A 27 -9.36 6.19 4.99
N GLU A 28 -8.76 6.64 3.91
CA GLU A 28 -8.04 5.74 3.02
C GLU A 28 -6.81 5.18 3.71
N ARG A 29 -6.12 6.01 4.46
CA ARG A 29 -4.93 5.57 5.16
C ARG A 29 -5.29 4.57 6.25
N VAL A 30 -6.39 4.82 6.95
CA VAL A 30 -6.84 3.90 7.99
C VAL A 30 -7.22 2.56 7.36
N TRP A 31 -7.92 2.60 6.23
CA TRP A 31 -8.30 1.38 5.53
C TRP A 31 -7.06 0.58 5.13
N MET A 32 -6.07 1.26 4.59
CA MET A 32 -4.85 0.61 4.16
C MET A 32 -4.11 -0.01 5.34
N ASN A 33 -4.02 0.71 6.45
CA ASN A 33 -3.36 0.18 7.63
C ASN A 33 -4.07 -1.05 8.17
N LYS A 34 -5.38 -1.01 8.23
CA LYS A 34 -6.14 -2.15 8.71
C LYS A 34 -5.97 -3.34 7.81
N LEU A 35 -5.97 -3.11 6.52
CA LEU A 35 -5.80 -4.19 5.57
C LEU A 35 -4.44 -4.83 5.75
N CYS A 36 -3.41 -4.01 5.94
CA CYS A 36 -2.07 -4.52 6.14
C CYS A 36 -1.93 -5.31 7.43
N GLU A 37 -2.66 -4.92 8.44
CA GLU A 37 -2.61 -5.64 9.70
C GLU A 37 -3.22 -7.02 9.58
N HIS A 38 -4.27 -7.15 8.78
CA HIS A 38 -4.98 -8.41 8.66
C HIS A 38 -4.52 -9.27 7.49
N ASN A 39 -3.75 -8.72 6.60
CA ASN A 39 -3.35 -9.46 5.41
C ASN A 39 -1.88 -9.22 5.08
N LYS A 40 -1.09 -10.27 5.18
CA LYS A 40 0.33 -10.16 4.94
C LYS A 40 0.65 -9.83 3.50
N HIS A 41 -0.19 -10.28 2.56
CA HIS A 41 0.02 -9.97 1.17
C HIS A 41 -0.13 -8.47 0.93
N ALA A 42 -1.09 -7.85 1.61
CA ALA A 42 -1.30 -6.43 1.48
C ALA A 42 -0.09 -5.68 2.02
N LYS A 43 0.42 -6.11 3.15
CA LYS A 43 1.57 -5.46 3.75
C LYS A 43 2.78 -5.57 2.84
N GLY A 44 3.02 -6.74 2.27
CA GLY A 44 4.13 -6.94 1.36
C GLY A 44 4.00 -6.07 0.12
N LEU A 45 2.79 -5.95 -0.40
CA LEU A 45 2.55 -5.15 -1.57
C LEU A 45 2.83 -3.68 -1.28
N VAL A 46 2.36 -3.18 -0.15
CA VAL A 46 2.58 -1.80 0.23
C VAL A 46 4.07 -1.51 0.40
N GLU A 47 4.77 -2.41 1.05
CA GLU A 47 6.20 -2.22 1.24
C GLU A 47 6.94 -2.21 -0.09
N THR A 48 6.54 -3.07 -0.99
CA THR A 48 7.17 -3.14 -2.30
C THR A 48 6.91 -1.87 -3.10
N LEU A 49 5.70 -1.36 -3.03
CA LEU A 49 5.34 -0.19 -3.80
C LEU A 49 5.85 1.12 -3.21
N LEU A 50 5.90 1.20 -1.90
CA LEU A 50 6.31 2.44 -1.27
C LEU A 50 7.80 2.58 -1.01
N CYS A 51 8.50 1.45 -0.91
CA CYS A 51 9.90 1.50 -0.60
C CYS A 51 10.77 0.75 -1.54
N PRO A 52 10.58 0.88 -2.82
CA PRO A 52 11.37 0.11 -3.75
C PRO A 52 12.81 0.52 -3.79
N ASP A 53 13.07 1.79 -3.60
CA ASP A 53 14.39 2.28 -3.70
C ASP A 53 15.18 2.16 -2.48
N PHE A 54 14.52 1.84 -1.34
CA PHE A 54 15.14 1.76 -0.13
C PHE A 54 16.26 0.83 -0.12
N ILE A 55 16.15 -0.16 -0.88
CA ILE A 55 17.12 -1.12 -0.94
C ILE A 55 18.41 -0.68 -1.44
N GLY A 56 18.38 0.14 -2.33
CA GLY A 56 19.54 0.58 -2.91
C GLY A 56 20.50 1.21 -2.01
N GLU A 57 20.21 1.51 -1.01
CA GLU A 57 21.05 2.15 -0.30
C GLU A 57 21.80 1.51 0.51
N GLU A 58 21.84 1.12 0.77
CA GLU A 58 22.58 0.61 1.43
C GLU A 58 23.26 0.53 1.60
#